data_30b92da8d001b2bb03a9c60f975284ba
#
_entry.id   30b92da8d001b2bb03a9c60f975284ba
#
_cell.length_a   1.000
_cell.length_b   1.000
_cell.length_c   1.000
_cell.angle_alpha   90.00
_cell.angle_beta   90.00
_cell.angle_gamma   90.00
#
_symmetry.space_group_name_H-M   'P 1'
#
loop_
_entity.id
_entity.type
_entity.pdbx_description
1 polymer ?
#
loop_
_entity_poly.entity_id
_entity_poly.type
_entity_poly.pdbx_seq_one_letter_code
_entity_poly.pdbx_strand_id
1 'polypeptide(L)'
;AYRVSTGSFLRPLRKRCLSFPGLWETATLRAREKEGDWHSALRLWQQRFEPVRGVYEPAVHELVSRARPPTLPYVASVTANSERRPERTRHERARIMPTPYAVATVLRAMVRAYGPDGKALAPMYAALVDAAQPGGPTASAACFEAFIAMSSRVDAKRFVSPRVSRTTAQQLPTMWTMLRDMQAACIVPRSSTWTLFLQALLRDRSRSKWRIVLHVLNEMHRGDHERRALLPRATPATYAGLLHVLTRVRQTSRTRRRRCTIRTLMRRRYGDGVYATERASRRA
;
A
#
# COMPACT_ATOMS: atom_id res chain seq x y z
N ALA A 1 24.68 -8.23 -2.91
CA ALA A 1 23.52 -7.34 -3.01
C ALA A 1 23.69 -6.46 -4.25
N TYR A 2 23.12 -6.88 -5.39
CA TYR A 2 23.14 -6.08 -6.62
C TYR A 2 22.14 -4.92 -6.46
N ARG A 3 22.64 -3.70 -6.26
CA ARG A 3 21.87 -2.47 -6.49
C ARG A 3 21.72 -2.30 -8.00
N VAL A 4 20.62 -2.79 -8.56
CA VAL A 4 20.24 -2.44 -9.92
C VAL A 4 19.94 -0.93 -9.92
N SER A 5 20.78 -0.17 -10.58
CA SER A 5 20.63 1.28 -10.75
C SER A 5 19.29 1.55 -11.44
N THR A 6 18.33 2.13 -10.73
CA THR A 6 17.01 2.51 -11.25
C THR A 6 17.08 3.45 -12.45
N GLY A 7 18.20 4.14 -12.65
CA GLY A 7 18.44 5.00 -13.80
C GLY A 7 18.32 4.28 -15.15
N SER A 8 18.66 2.99 -15.23
CA SER A 8 18.60 2.23 -16.49
C SER A 8 17.17 1.77 -16.85
N PHE A 9 16.32 1.52 -15.84
CA PHE A 9 14.95 1.04 -16.07
C PHE A 9 14.00 2.17 -16.46
N LEU A 10 14.26 3.39 -16.01
CA LEU A 10 13.39 4.54 -16.25
C LEU A 10 13.60 5.21 -17.63
N ARG A 11 14.74 5.00 -18.29
CA ARG A 11 15.03 5.59 -19.62
C ARG A 11 14.02 5.20 -20.72
N PRO A 12 13.66 3.93 -20.91
CA PRO A 12 12.69 3.56 -21.96
C PRO A 12 11.26 4.03 -21.64
N LEU A 13 10.89 4.13 -20.36
CA LEU A 13 9.57 4.63 -19.94
C LEU A 13 9.43 6.14 -20.25
N ARG A 14 10.51 6.92 -20.10
CA ARG A 14 10.50 8.36 -20.40
C ARG A 14 10.08 8.66 -21.84
N LYS A 15 10.59 7.89 -22.82
CA LYS A 15 10.23 8.07 -24.24
C LYS A 15 8.75 7.76 -24.54
N ARG A 16 8.15 6.76 -23.86
CA ARG A 16 6.75 6.38 -24.05
C ARG A 16 5.76 7.26 -23.30
N CYS A 17 6.19 7.90 -22.20
CA CYS A 17 5.31 8.72 -21.35
C CYS A 17 5.29 10.19 -21.72
N LEU A 18 6.03 10.64 -22.75
CA LEU A 18 6.07 12.04 -23.18
C LEU A 18 4.71 12.56 -23.69
N SER A 19 3.81 11.65 -24.13
CA SER A 19 2.47 11.98 -24.59
C SER A 19 1.41 12.08 -23.47
N PHE A 20 1.75 11.67 -22.25
CA PHE A 20 0.80 11.65 -21.12
C PHE A 20 1.42 12.36 -19.91
N PRO A 21 1.10 13.66 -19.71
CA PRO A 21 1.54 14.40 -18.54
C PRO A 21 1.14 13.67 -17.25
N GLY A 22 2.08 13.49 -16.33
CA GLY A 22 1.83 12.84 -15.03
C GLY A 22 2.09 11.33 -14.96
N LEU A 23 2.16 10.60 -16.08
CA LEU A 23 2.50 9.17 -16.03
C LEU A 23 3.94 8.93 -15.60
N TRP A 24 4.86 9.75 -16.10
CA TRP A 24 6.27 9.67 -15.72
C TRP A 24 6.48 9.97 -14.24
N GLU A 25 5.89 11.06 -13.77
CA GLU A 25 5.95 11.47 -12.37
C GLU A 25 5.34 10.42 -11.45
N THR A 26 4.20 9.85 -11.83
CA THR A 26 3.55 8.75 -11.08
C THR A 26 4.42 7.49 -11.06
N ALA A 27 5.04 7.12 -12.18
CA ALA A 27 5.95 5.98 -12.25
C ALA A 27 7.21 6.21 -11.39
N THR A 28 7.76 7.42 -11.42
CA THR A 28 8.92 7.81 -10.61
C THR A 28 8.58 7.80 -9.12
N LEU A 29 7.42 8.35 -8.75
CA LEU A 29 6.91 8.32 -7.38
C LEU A 29 6.84 6.87 -6.85
N ARG A 30 6.28 5.96 -7.66
CA ARG A 30 6.19 4.54 -7.32
C ARG A 30 7.54 3.85 -7.21
N ALA A 31 8.47 4.16 -8.10
CA ALA A 31 9.81 3.60 -8.06
C ALA A 31 10.50 3.97 -6.73
N ARG A 32 10.45 5.24 -6.33
CA ARG A 32 10.98 5.73 -5.06
C ARG A 32 10.31 5.06 -3.85
N GLU A 33 8.98 4.95 -3.87
CA GLU A 33 8.23 4.27 -2.81
C GLU A 33 8.65 2.80 -2.67
N LYS A 34 8.85 2.08 -3.78
CA LYS A 34 9.30 0.68 -3.77
C LYS A 34 10.74 0.51 -3.28
N GLU A 35 11.62 1.43 -3.59
CA GLU A 35 13.00 1.48 -3.11
C GLU A 35 13.09 1.78 -1.60
N GLY A 36 11.99 2.21 -1.00
CA GLY A 36 11.94 2.66 0.38
C GLY A 36 12.42 4.09 0.56
N ASP A 37 12.69 4.81 -0.53
CA ASP A 37 13.06 6.23 -0.52
C ASP A 37 11.80 7.10 -0.49
N TRP A 38 11.08 7.01 0.62
CA TRP A 38 9.84 7.76 0.84
C TRP A 38 10.07 9.28 0.89
N HIS A 39 11.25 9.74 1.31
CA HIS A 39 11.59 11.17 1.30
C HIS A 39 11.59 11.77 -0.10
N SER A 40 12.32 11.14 -1.03
CA SER A 40 12.35 11.59 -2.42
C SER A 40 10.98 11.46 -3.08
N ALA A 41 10.18 10.46 -2.69
CA ALA A 41 8.80 10.33 -3.16
C ALA A 41 7.94 11.50 -2.69
N LEU A 42 7.99 11.89 -1.41
CA LEU A 42 7.23 13.00 -0.86
C LEU A 42 7.68 14.36 -1.40
N ARG A 43 8.99 14.57 -1.60
CA ARG A 43 9.51 15.78 -2.27
C ARG A 43 9.01 15.90 -3.71
N LEU A 44 9.04 14.79 -4.46
CA LEU A 44 8.51 14.75 -5.82
C LEU A 44 7.02 15.09 -5.85
N TRP A 45 6.24 14.57 -4.89
CA TRP A 45 4.84 14.90 -4.72
C TRP A 45 4.63 16.41 -4.56
N GLN A 46 5.27 17.04 -3.58
CA GLN A 46 5.15 18.47 -3.32
C GLN A 46 5.54 19.36 -4.50
N GLN A 47 6.54 18.94 -5.27
CA GLN A 47 7.08 19.72 -6.38
C GLN A 47 6.26 19.60 -7.66
N ARG A 48 5.59 18.47 -7.87
CA ARG A 48 5.04 18.10 -9.19
C ARG A 48 3.53 17.93 -9.20
N PHE A 49 2.92 17.67 -8.07
CA PHE A 49 1.49 17.41 -8.00
C PHE A 49 0.73 18.53 -7.30
N GLU A 50 -0.52 18.72 -7.73
CA GLU A 50 -1.43 19.62 -7.03
C GLU A 50 -1.86 19.03 -5.69
N PRO A 51 -2.07 19.88 -4.66
CA PRO A 51 -2.63 19.45 -3.39
C PRO A 51 -4.02 18.82 -3.60
N VAL A 52 -4.26 17.68 -2.96
CA VAL A 52 -5.53 16.95 -3.07
C VAL A 52 -6.14 16.75 -1.70
N ARG A 53 -7.43 17.02 -1.58
CA ARG A 53 -8.18 16.65 -0.38
C ARG A 53 -7.98 15.15 -0.10
N GLY A 54 -7.74 14.79 1.17
CA GLY A 54 -7.48 13.41 1.59
C GLY A 54 -6.01 13.02 1.65
N VAL A 55 -5.10 13.85 1.14
CA VAL A 55 -3.68 13.82 1.49
C VAL A 55 -3.45 14.90 2.54
N TYR A 56 -3.09 14.50 3.75
CA TYR A 56 -2.88 15.43 4.87
C TYR A 56 -1.57 16.20 4.66
N GLU A 57 -1.63 17.31 3.95
CA GLU A 57 -0.48 18.13 3.53
C GLU A 57 0.44 18.55 4.70
N PRO A 58 -0.08 18.91 5.90
CA PRO A 58 0.81 19.20 7.03
C PRO A 58 1.77 18.06 7.36
N ALA A 59 1.31 16.80 7.28
CA ALA A 59 2.17 15.65 7.50
C ALA A 59 3.19 15.46 6.37
N VAL A 60 2.84 15.78 5.12
CA VAL A 60 3.80 15.74 3.99
C VAL A 60 4.90 16.78 4.23
N HIS A 61 4.55 18.01 4.60
CA HIS A 61 5.51 19.07 4.90
C HIS A 61 6.43 18.70 6.07
N GLU A 62 5.86 18.18 7.15
CA GLU A 62 6.61 17.74 8.32
C GLU A 62 7.62 16.63 7.96
N LEU A 63 7.20 15.62 7.23
CA LEU A 63 8.07 14.53 6.81
C LEU A 63 9.20 14.97 5.88
N VAL A 64 8.91 15.88 4.96
CA VAL A 64 9.92 16.42 4.04
C VAL A 64 10.91 17.31 4.78
N SER A 65 10.46 18.11 5.76
CA SER A 65 11.35 18.98 6.56
C SER A 65 12.22 18.21 7.53
N ARG A 66 11.73 17.11 8.12
CA ARG A 66 12.50 16.21 8.99
C ARG A 66 13.63 15.47 8.26
N ALA A 67 13.50 15.31 6.94
CA ALA A 67 14.53 14.69 6.14
C ALA A 67 15.75 15.62 6.08
N ARG A 68 16.81 15.32 6.86
CA ARG A 68 18.10 15.90 6.60
C ARG A 68 18.45 15.67 5.13
N PRO A 69 18.89 16.71 4.39
CA PRO A 69 19.47 16.48 3.08
C PRO A 69 20.52 15.37 3.26
N PRO A 70 20.57 14.35 2.37
CA PRO A 70 21.63 13.38 2.44
C PRO A 70 22.92 14.18 2.48
N THR A 71 23.68 14.05 3.55
CA THR A 71 25.06 14.52 3.60
C THR A 71 25.79 13.68 2.56
N LEU A 72 25.77 14.16 1.32
CA LEU A 72 26.64 13.62 0.31
C LEU A 72 28.04 13.74 0.89
N PRO A 73 28.84 12.66 0.95
CA PRO A 73 30.24 12.81 1.27
C PRO A 73 30.75 13.83 0.26
N TYR A 74 31.26 14.93 0.79
CA TYR A 74 31.75 16.08 0.09
C TYR A 74 32.77 15.66 -0.96
N VAL A 75 32.33 15.56 -2.21
CA VAL A 75 33.22 15.56 -3.38
C VAL A 75 33.46 17.03 -3.74
N ALA A 76 34.29 17.67 -2.90
CA ALA A 76 34.54 19.10 -2.93
C ALA A 76 35.40 19.57 -4.13
N SER A 77 35.69 18.72 -5.09
CA SER A 77 36.70 19.05 -6.10
C SER A 77 36.21 19.22 -7.55
N VAL A 78 34.90 19.12 -7.83
CA VAL A 78 34.42 19.19 -9.23
C VAL A 78 33.46 20.37 -9.51
N THR A 79 33.09 21.16 -8.50
CA THR A 79 32.07 22.21 -8.68
C THR A 79 32.60 23.62 -8.91
N ALA A 80 33.94 23.85 -8.89
CA ALA A 80 34.48 25.20 -9.07
C ALA A 80 34.30 25.80 -10.48
N ASN A 81 33.92 25.01 -11.47
CA ASN A 81 33.73 25.51 -12.87
C ASN A 81 32.28 25.49 -13.38
N SER A 82 31.30 25.18 -12.51
CA SER A 82 29.88 25.14 -12.93
C SER A 82 29.07 26.39 -12.57
N GLU A 83 29.67 27.40 -11.93
CA GLU A 83 28.94 28.56 -11.36
C GLU A 83 28.56 29.64 -12.39
N ARG A 84 28.80 29.46 -13.68
CA ARG A 84 28.43 30.44 -14.72
C ARG A 84 27.40 29.97 -15.74
N ARG A 85 26.57 28.99 -15.43
CA ARG A 85 25.32 28.84 -16.18
C ARG A 85 24.29 29.77 -15.53
N PRO A 86 23.77 30.78 -16.29
CA PRO A 86 22.64 31.56 -15.78
C PRO A 86 21.55 30.56 -15.36
N GLU A 87 21.04 30.73 -14.14
CA GLU A 87 19.84 30.05 -13.71
C GLU A 87 18.77 30.33 -14.76
N ARG A 88 18.66 29.43 -15.74
CA ARG A 88 17.46 29.36 -16.58
C ARG A 88 16.35 29.27 -15.55
N THR A 89 15.62 30.38 -15.42
CA THR A 89 14.38 30.49 -14.71
C THR A 89 13.68 29.15 -14.81
N ARG A 90 13.67 28.41 -13.68
CA ARG A 90 12.93 27.17 -13.59
C ARG A 90 11.51 27.59 -13.92
N HIS A 91 11.13 27.46 -15.21
CA HIS A 91 9.73 27.58 -15.57
C HIS A 91 9.00 26.76 -14.53
N GLU A 92 8.18 27.40 -13.72
CA GLU A 92 7.30 26.72 -12.78
C GLU A 92 6.52 25.72 -13.63
N ARG A 93 7.03 24.51 -13.65
CA ARG A 93 6.38 23.45 -14.41
C ARG A 93 5.04 23.29 -13.79
N ALA A 94 3.98 23.54 -14.54
CA ALA A 94 2.62 23.43 -14.09
C ALA A 94 2.45 22.16 -13.25
N ARG A 95 1.85 22.29 -12.09
CA ARG A 95 1.55 21.15 -11.23
C ARG A 95 0.58 20.24 -11.97
N ILE A 96 0.67 18.97 -11.70
CA ILE A 96 -0.07 17.93 -12.39
C ILE A 96 -1.17 17.43 -11.46
N MET A 97 -2.39 17.35 -11.96
CA MET A 97 -3.49 16.70 -11.24
C MET A 97 -3.12 15.24 -10.94
N PRO A 98 -3.13 14.83 -9.68
CA PRO A 98 -2.73 13.47 -9.33
C PRO A 98 -3.81 12.46 -9.69
N THR A 99 -3.36 11.33 -10.19
CA THR A 99 -4.22 10.15 -10.39
C THR A 99 -4.51 9.46 -9.05
N PRO A 100 -5.60 8.68 -8.92
CA PRO A 100 -5.86 7.89 -7.72
C PRO A 100 -4.69 6.96 -7.34
N TYR A 101 -3.93 6.55 -8.34
CA TYR A 101 -2.75 5.72 -8.13
C TYR A 101 -1.57 6.50 -7.52
N ALA A 102 -1.34 7.75 -7.95
CA ALA A 102 -0.34 8.63 -7.36
C ALA A 102 -0.70 8.95 -5.90
N VAL A 103 -1.98 9.25 -5.62
CA VAL A 103 -2.49 9.48 -4.26
C VAL A 103 -2.24 8.24 -3.38
N ALA A 104 -2.62 7.05 -3.83
CA ALA A 104 -2.39 5.82 -3.08
C ALA A 104 -0.90 5.55 -2.83
N THR A 105 -0.02 5.95 -3.75
CA THR A 105 1.42 5.79 -3.60
C THR A 105 1.99 6.74 -2.55
N VAL A 106 1.56 8.01 -2.55
CA VAL A 106 1.98 8.97 -1.54
C VAL A 106 1.46 8.61 -0.15
N LEU A 107 0.21 8.18 -0.04
CA LEU A 107 -0.33 7.69 1.24
C LEU A 107 0.47 6.49 1.77
N ARG A 108 0.88 5.55 0.92
CA ARG A 108 1.77 4.45 1.34
C ARG A 108 3.13 4.94 1.80
N ALA A 109 3.70 5.93 1.12
CA ALA A 109 4.98 6.54 1.53
C ALA A 109 4.86 7.21 2.90
N MET A 110 3.79 8.00 3.13
CA MET A 110 3.51 8.65 4.41
C MET A 110 3.30 7.63 5.54
N VAL A 111 2.45 6.63 5.31
CA VAL A 111 2.19 5.56 6.29
C VAL A 111 3.46 4.78 6.65
N ARG A 112 4.36 4.59 5.71
CA ARG A 112 5.67 3.97 5.97
C ARG A 112 6.62 4.88 6.74
N ALA A 113 6.61 6.16 6.43
CA ALA A 113 7.46 7.15 7.06
C ALA A 113 7.11 7.35 8.55
N TYR A 114 5.83 7.43 8.88
CA TYR A 114 5.38 7.48 10.27
C TYR A 114 5.47 6.13 10.98
N GLY A 115 5.56 5.04 10.22
CA GLY A 115 5.67 3.69 10.79
C GLY A 115 4.44 3.32 11.64
N PRO A 116 4.65 2.70 12.82
CA PRO A 116 3.55 2.20 13.67
C PRO A 116 2.91 3.30 14.54
N ASP A 117 3.21 4.57 14.35
CA ASP A 117 2.62 5.64 15.14
C ASP A 117 1.16 5.87 14.76
N GLY A 118 0.25 5.22 15.49
CA GLY A 118 -1.18 5.34 15.28
C GLY A 118 -1.73 6.76 15.52
N LYS A 119 -1.08 7.56 16.36
CA LYS A 119 -1.51 8.94 16.65
C LYS A 119 -1.26 9.85 15.45
N ALA A 120 -0.11 9.72 14.79
CA ALA A 120 0.21 10.46 13.58
C ALA A 120 -0.66 10.02 12.38
N LEU A 121 -0.99 8.74 12.30
CA LEU A 121 -1.76 8.18 11.18
C LEU A 121 -3.28 8.44 11.29
N ALA A 122 -3.82 8.65 12.49
CA ALA A 122 -5.25 8.85 12.68
C ALA A 122 -5.80 10.11 11.96
N PRO A 123 -5.19 11.30 12.08
CA PRO A 123 -5.64 12.48 11.34
C PRO A 123 -5.51 12.32 9.82
N MET A 124 -4.50 11.58 9.35
CA MET A 124 -4.33 11.29 7.93
C MET A 124 -5.46 10.37 7.42
N TYR A 125 -5.86 9.39 8.21
CA TYR A 125 -6.99 8.54 7.86
C TYR A 125 -8.31 9.32 7.86
N ALA A 126 -8.54 10.18 8.84
CA ALA A 126 -9.71 11.05 8.89
C ALA A 126 -9.79 11.94 7.64
N ALA A 127 -8.70 12.60 7.25
CA ALA A 127 -8.64 13.41 6.05
C ALA A 127 -8.95 12.59 4.77
N LEU A 128 -8.49 11.32 4.70
CA LEU A 128 -8.82 10.42 3.60
C LEU A 128 -10.33 10.14 3.55
N VAL A 129 -10.96 9.82 4.69
CA VAL A 129 -12.39 9.50 4.76
C VAL A 129 -13.24 10.70 4.40
N ASP A 130 -12.91 11.88 4.94
CA ASP A 130 -13.63 13.12 4.68
C ASP A 130 -13.58 13.52 3.19
N ALA A 131 -12.51 13.16 2.50
CA ALA A 131 -12.31 13.47 1.09
C ALA A 131 -12.75 12.35 0.13
N ALA A 132 -13.04 11.16 0.64
CA ALA A 132 -13.38 9.99 -0.18
C ALA A 132 -14.82 10.09 -0.72
N GLN A 133 -15.03 10.99 -1.67
CA GLN A 133 -16.30 11.11 -2.39
C GLN A 133 -16.27 10.26 -3.67
N PRO A 134 -17.42 9.73 -4.11
CA PRO A 134 -17.51 8.97 -5.36
C PRO A 134 -16.93 9.74 -6.55
N GLY A 135 -16.01 9.11 -7.30
CA GLY A 135 -15.34 9.72 -8.46
C GLY A 135 -14.15 10.61 -8.15
N GLY A 136 -13.86 10.90 -6.88
CA GLY A 136 -12.69 11.68 -6.47
C GLY A 136 -11.37 10.89 -6.57
N PRO A 137 -10.22 11.57 -6.63
CA PRO A 137 -8.90 10.94 -6.74
C PRO A 137 -8.53 10.09 -5.51
N THR A 138 -9.17 10.33 -4.36
CA THR A 138 -9.02 9.57 -3.12
C THR A 138 -9.98 8.39 -3.03
N ALA A 139 -11.03 8.33 -3.86
CA ALA A 139 -12.06 7.31 -3.85
C ALA A 139 -11.56 5.99 -4.47
N SER A 140 -10.47 5.44 -3.97
CA SER A 140 -9.95 4.17 -4.46
C SER A 140 -9.59 3.21 -3.31
N ALA A 141 -9.88 1.93 -3.51
CA ALA A 141 -9.51 0.90 -2.54
C ALA A 141 -8.02 0.92 -2.19
N ALA A 142 -7.15 1.29 -3.14
CA ALA A 142 -5.71 1.37 -2.92
C ALA A 142 -5.29 2.43 -1.88
N CYS A 143 -6.06 3.51 -1.74
CA CYS A 143 -5.82 4.53 -0.71
C CYS A 143 -6.09 3.96 0.69
N PHE A 144 -7.19 3.26 0.88
CA PHE A 144 -7.52 2.59 2.14
C PHE A 144 -6.57 1.44 2.47
N GLU A 145 -6.11 0.70 1.46
CA GLU A 145 -5.18 -0.43 1.62
C GLU A 145 -3.88 -0.03 2.32
N ALA A 146 -3.40 1.21 2.16
CA ALA A 146 -2.23 1.71 2.85
C ALA A 146 -2.42 1.68 4.38
N PHE A 147 -3.55 2.17 4.85
CA PHE A 147 -3.91 2.20 6.27
C PHE A 147 -4.28 0.82 6.82
N ILE A 148 -5.01 0.01 6.05
CA ILE A 148 -5.34 -1.38 6.41
C ILE A 148 -4.07 -2.19 6.65
N ALA A 149 -3.10 -2.09 5.76
CA ALA A 149 -1.84 -2.80 5.87
C ALA A 149 -1.06 -2.40 7.14
N MET A 150 -1.05 -1.12 7.50
CA MET A 150 -0.36 -0.63 8.67
C MET A 150 -1.12 -0.99 9.97
N SER A 151 -2.41 -0.69 10.06
CA SER A 151 -3.25 -1.00 11.23
C SER A 151 -3.17 -2.48 11.62
N SER A 152 -3.16 -3.36 10.61
CA SER A 152 -3.03 -4.80 10.81
C SER A 152 -1.66 -5.24 11.35
N ARG A 153 -0.63 -4.41 11.21
CA ARG A 153 0.73 -4.68 11.72
C ARG A 153 0.93 -4.11 13.12
N VAL A 154 0.35 -2.95 13.39
CA VAL A 154 0.48 -2.25 14.67
C VAL A 154 -0.23 -3.04 15.78
N ASP A 155 -1.48 -3.34 15.61
CA ASP A 155 -2.27 -4.14 16.56
C ASP A 155 -3.32 -4.99 15.84
N ALA A 156 -2.90 -6.19 15.45
CA ALA A 156 -3.78 -7.12 14.76
C ALA A 156 -5.01 -7.52 15.59
N LYS A 157 -4.89 -7.64 16.92
CA LYS A 157 -6.01 -8.06 17.79
C LYS A 157 -7.08 -6.98 17.83
N ARG A 158 -6.68 -5.73 18.05
CA ARG A 158 -7.59 -4.60 18.06
C ARG A 158 -8.19 -4.37 16.68
N PHE A 159 -7.37 -4.40 15.64
CA PHE A 159 -7.80 -4.17 14.26
C PHE A 159 -8.93 -5.12 13.85
N VAL A 160 -8.86 -6.39 14.21
CA VAL A 160 -9.89 -7.40 13.89
C VAL A 160 -10.96 -7.56 14.96
N SER A 161 -10.99 -6.71 15.99
CA SER A 161 -12.01 -6.76 17.04
C SER A 161 -13.37 -6.39 16.46
N PRO A 162 -14.45 -7.16 16.78
CA PRO A 162 -15.80 -6.80 16.38
C PRO A 162 -16.35 -5.62 17.19
N ARG A 163 -15.75 -5.31 18.33
CA ARG A 163 -16.15 -4.16 19.14
C ARG A 163 -15.75 -2.90 18.39
N VAL A 164 -16.75 -2.16 17.94
CA VAL A 164 -16.56 -0.79 17.45
C VAL A 164 -16.19 0.06 18.68
N SER A 165 -14.92 0.01 19.02
CA SER A 165 -14.38 0.96 19.99
C SER A 165 -14.60 2.33 19.40
N ARG A 166 -15.25 3.25 20.15
CA ARG A 166 -15.29 4.67 19.77
C ARG A 166 -13.84 5.06 19.48
N THR A 167 -13.56 5.30 18.21
CA THR A 167 -12.23 5.73 17.77
C THR A 167 -11.98 7.07 18.43
N THR A 168 -11.15 7.08 19.46
CA THR A 168 -10.60 8.35 19.92
C THR A 168 -9.86 8.94 18.73
N ALA A 169 -9.88 10.26 18.57
CA ALA A 169 -9.22 10.99 17.48
C ALA A 169 -7.71 10.66 17.31
N GLN A 170 -7.16 9.85 18.21
CA GLN A 170 -5.76 9.45 18.25
C GLN A 170 -5.52 7.98 17.84
N GLN A 171 -6.52 7.27 17.35
CA GLN A 171 -6.39 5.84 17.10
C GLN A 171 -6.89 5.47 15.70
N LEU A 172 -6.11 4.65 14.99
CA LEU A 172 -6.55 4.07 13.72
C LEU A 172 -7.80 3.20 13.91
N PRO A 173 -8.76 3.25 12.98
CA PRO A 173 -10.01 2.50 13.07
C PRO A 173 -9.80 0.99 12.95
N THR A 174 -10.83 0.24 13.31
CA THR A 174 -10.86 -1.21 13.15
C THR A 174 -11.14 -1.60 11.70
N MET A 175 -10.89 -2.85 11.35
CA MET A 175 -11.21 -3.44 10.05
C MET A 175 -12.68 -3.17 9.63
N TRP A 176 -13.61 -3.34 10.56
CA TRP A 176 -15.04 -3.16 10.31
C TRP A 176 -15.41 -1.70 10.08
N THR A 177 -14.78 -0.79 10.80
CA THR A 177 -14.94 0.65 10.57
C THR A 177 -14.41 1.03 9.19
N MET A 178 -13.21 0.56 8.81
CA MET A 178 -12.64 0.83 7.48
C MET A 178 -13.51 0.27 6.35
N LEU A 179 -14.09 -0.93 6.52
CA LEU A 179 -15.03 -1.49 5.53
C LEU A 179 -16.29 -0.63 5.39
N ARG A 180 -16.83 -0.13 6.50
CA ARG A 180 -17.99 0.75 6.52
C ARG A 180 -17.67 2.08 5.83
N ASP A 181 -16.51 2.67 6.11
CA ASP A 181 -16.08 3.92 5.51
C ASP A 181 -15.91 3.77 3.99
N MET A 182 -15.32 2.64 3.54
CA MET A 182 -15.25 2.31 2.10
C MET A 182 -16.63 2.18 1.49
N GLN A 183 -17.57 1.53 2.18
CA GLN A 183 -18.95 1.36 1.72
C GLN A 183 -19.69 2.70 1.63
N ALA A 184 -19.52 3.56 2.64
CA ALA A 184 -20.10 4.90 2.65
C ALA A 184 -19.56 5.77 1.50
N ALA A 185 -18.30 5.59 1.12
CA ALA A 185 -17.68 6.24 -0.03
C ALA A 185 -17.97 5.53 -1.38
N CYS A 186 -18.85 4.54 -1.42
CA CYS A 186 -19.17 3.73 -2.60
C CYS A 186 -17.94 3.00 -3.20
N ILE A 187 -16.93 2.70 -2.38
CA ILE A 187 -15.70 2.03 -2.79
C ILE A 187 -15.85 0.52 -2.58
N VAL A 188 -15.75 -0.24 -3.68
CA VAL A 188 -15.79 -1.70 -3.61
C VAL A 188 -14.42 -2.25 -3.20
N PRO A 189 -14.33 -3.03 -2.08
CA PRO A 189 -13.10 -3.69 -1.68
C PRO A 189 -12.62 -4.69 -2.74
N ARG A 190 -11.34 -4.61 -3.10
CA ARG A 190 -10.69 -5.50 -4.10
C ARG A 190 -10.20 -6.80 -3.46
N SER A 191 -9.75 -7.75 -4.28
CA SER A 191 -9.07 -8.97 -3.80
C SER A 191 -7.86 -8.65 -2.93
N SER A 192 -7.09 -7.58 -3.25
CA SER A 192 -5.98 -7.08 -2.42
C SER A 192 -6.44 -6.60 -1.05
N THR A 193 -7.53 -5.85 -0.98
CA THR A 193 -8.15 -5.38 0.27
C THR A 193 -8.54 -6.55 1.15
N TRP A 194 -9.25 -7.53 0.60
CA TRP A 194 -9.64 -8.74 1.31
C TRP A 194 -8.42 -9.56 1.74
N THR A 195 -7.38 -9.64 0.91
CA THR A 195 -6.13 -10.29 1.28
C THR A 195 -5.50 -9.66 2.52
N LEU A 196 -5.49 -8.33 2.64
CA LEU A 196 -4.98 -7.63 3.82
C LEU A 196 -5.81 -7.93 5.07
N PHE A 197 -7.14 -7.96 4.96
CA PHE A 197 -8.03 -8.33 6.07
C PHE A 197 -7.80 -9.78 6.53
N LEU A 198 -7.71 -10.72 5.58
CA LEU A 198 -7.44 -12.11 5.89
C LEU A 198 -6.06 -12.30 6.55
N GLN A 199 -5.06 -11.56 6.11
CA GLN A 199 -3.74 -11.54 6.73
C GLN A 199 -3.79 -11.02 8.18
N ALA A 200 -4.58 -9.97 8.44
CA ALA A 200 -4.79 -9.43 9.78
C ALA A 200 -5.45 -10.47 10.71
N LEU A 201 -6.50 -11.14 10.23
CA LEU A 201 -7.18 -12.21 10.95
C LEU A 201 -6.22 -13.39 11.28
N LEU A 202 -5.30 -13.72 10.38
CA LEU A 202 -4.30 -14.77 10.63
C LEU A 202 -3.26 -14.38 11.68
N ARG A 203 -2.92 -13.09 11.80
CA ARG A 203 -1.98 -12.59 12.80
C ARG A 203 -2.55 -12.70 14.22
N ASP A 204 -3.86 -12.57 14.39
CA ASP A 204 -4.53 -12.73 15.70
C ASP A 204 -4.47 -14.15 16.29
N ARG A 205 -4.16 -15.17 15.51
CA ARG A 205 -3.96 -16.58 15.92
C ARG A 205 -5.16 -17.25 16.59
N SER A 206 -6.27 -16.57 16.87
CA SER A 206 -7.43 -17.18 17.52
C SER A 206 -8.07 -18.25 16.62
N ARG A 207 -8.77 -19.22 17.26
CA ARG A 207 -9.49 -20.27 16.51
C ARG A 207 -10.71 -19.72 15.79
N SER A 208 -11.40 -18.76 16.40
CA SER A 208 -12.57 -18.10 15.80
C SER A 208 -12.18 -17.33 14.53
N LYS A 209 -11.09 -16.59 14.58
CA LYS A 209 -10.60 -15.83 13.41
C LYS A 209 -10.18 -16.74 12.24
N TRP A 210 -9.61 -17.92 12.55
CA TRP A 210 -9.31 -18.91 11.52
C TRP A 210 -10.57 -19.42 10.80
N ARG A 211 -11.68 -19.64 11.54
CA ARG A 211 -12.96 -20.01 10.92
C ARG A 211 -13.47 -18.93 9.97
N ILE A 212 -13.35 -17.65 10.36
CA ILE A 212 -13.71 -16.51 9.50
C ILE A 212 -12.85 -16.50 8.23
N VAL A 213 -11.53 -16.72 8.35
CA VAL A 213 -10.62 -16.80 7.18
C VAL A 213 -11.08 -17.87 6.19
N LEU A 214 -11.41 -19.08 6.68
CA LEU A 214 -11.89 -20.16 5.82
C LEU A 214 -13.26 -19.83 5.18
N HIS A 215 -14.16 -19.25 5.96
CA HIS A 215 -15.47 -18.86 5.45
C HIS A 215 -15.33 -17.83 4.33
N VAL A 216 -14.60 -16.75 4.55
CA VAL A 216 -14.38 -15.71 3.53
C VAL A 216 -13.69 -16.27 2.28
N LEU A 217 -12.68 -17.14 2.43
CA LEU A 217 -12.06 -17.79 1.28
C LEU A 217 -13.05 -18.66 0.50
N ASN A 218 -13.92 -19.40 1.18
CA ASN A 218 -14.94 -20.19 0.51
C ASN A 218 -15.94 -19.31 -0.25
N GLU A 219 -16.38 -18.20 0.36
CA GLU A 219 -17.24 -17.23 -0.34
C GLU A 219 -16.57 -16.59 -1.55
N MET A 220 -15.28 -16.24 -1.43
CA MET A 220 -14.50 -15.76 -2.59
C MET A 220 -14.35 -16.82 -3.70
N HIS A 221 -14.53 -18.12 -3.37
CA HIS A 221 -14.56 -19.20 -4.36
C HIS A 221 -15.94 -19.40 -4.99
N ARG A 222 -17.01 -19.30 -4.18
CA ARG A 222 -18.39 -19.49 -4.68
C ARG A 222 -18.78 -18.44 -5.70
N GLY A 223 -18.24 -17.23 -5.58
CA GLY A 223 -18.49 -16.15 -6.52
C GLY A 223 -18.19 -16.47 -7.99
N ASP A 224 -17.60 -17.64 -8.28
CA ASP A 224 -17.40 -18.13 -9.65
C ASP A 224 -18.68 -18.70 -10.31
N HIS A 225 -19.62 -19.16 -9.51
CA HIS A 225 -20.80 -19.87 -9.99
C HIS A 225 -22.08 -19.05 -9.90
N GLU A 226 -22.08 -17.98 -9.11
CA GLU A 226 -23.26 -17.16 -8.90
C GLU A 226 -23.00 -15.71 -9.34
N ARG A 227 -23.88 -15.18 -10.22
CA ARG A 227 -23.86 -13.76 -10.67
C ARG A 227 -24.02 -12.74 -9.51
N ARG A 228 -24.22 -13.18 -8.28
CA ARG A 228 -24.41 -12.39 -7.06
C ARG A 228 -23.24 -12.47 -6.10
N ALA A 229 -22.03 -12.72 -6.59
CA ALA A 229 -20.85 -12.77 -5.71
C ALA A 229 -20.65 -11.44 -4.99
N LEU A 230 -20.85 -11.45 -3.67
CA LEU A 230 -20.62 -10.29 -2.79
C LEU A 230 -19.12 -9.99 -2.60
N LEU A 231 -18.26 -10.97 -2.83
CA LEU A 231 -16.83 -10.88 -2.62
C LEU A 231 -16.05 -11.08 -3.93
N PRO A 232 -14.94 -10.33 -4.12
CA PRO A 232 -14.08 -10.54 -5.27
C PRO A 232 -13.40 -11.91 -5.21
N ARG A 233 -13.05 -12.45 -6.36
CA ARG A 233 -12.33 -13.74 -6.47
C ARG A 233 -11.03 -13.74 -5.68
N ALA A 234 -10.76 -14.83 -4.95
CA ALA A 234 -9.44 -15.08 -4.41
C ALA A 234 -8.46 -15.32 -5.57
N THR A 235 -7.32 -14.66 -5.56
CA THR A 235 -6.27 -14.79 -6.58
C THR A 235 -5.11 -15.64 -6.04
N PRO A 236 -4.21 -16.17 -6.89
CA PRO A 236 -2.98 -16.81 -6.42
C PRO A 236 -2.20 -15.92 -5.45
N ALA A 237 -2.17 -14.59 -5.69
CA ALA A 237 -1.54 -13.62 -4.79
C ALA A 237 -2.20 -13.58 -3.40
N THR A 238 -3.52 -13.81 -3.30
CA THR A 238 -4.23 -13.93 -2.03
C THR A 238 -3.65 -15.09 -1.21
N TYR A 239 -3.52 -16.28 -1.80
CA TYR A 239 -2.96 -17.46 -1.14
C TYR A 239 -1.49 -17.27 -0.78
N ALA A 240 -0.68 -16.73 -1.70
CA ALA A 240 0.71 -16.40 -1.45
C ALA A 240 0.87 -15.46 -0.26
N GLY A 241 0.04 -14.42 -0.19
CA GLY A 241 0.01 -13.48 0.94
C GLY A 241 -0.35 -14.14 2.28
N LEU A 242 -1.34 -15.05 2.29
CA LEU A 242 -1.73 -15.78 3.50
C LEU A 242 -0.63 -16.76 3.95
N LEU A 243 -0.03 -17.50 3.01
CA LEU A 243 1.09 -18.39 3.28
C LEU A 243 2.30 -17.63 3.83
N HIS A 244 2.59 -16.44 3.30
CA HIS A 244 3.66 -15.59 3.80
C HIS A 244 3.45 -15.18 5.28
N VAL A 245 2.23 -14.80 5.67
CA VAL A 245 1.92 -14.49 7.08
C VAL A 245 2.12 -15.74 7.94
N LEU A 246 1.62 -16.90 7.51
CA LEU A 246 1.75 -18.15 8.25
C LEU A 246 3.20 -18.66 8.35
N THR A 247 4.11 -18.24 7.46
CA THR A 247 5.55 -18.57 7.59
C THR A 247 6.25 -17.71 8.63
N ARG A 248 5.82 -16.47 8.80
CA ARG A 248 6.40 -15.52 9.78
C ARG A 248 5.86 -15.69 11.20
N VAL A 249 4.72 -16.34 11.33
CA VAL A 249 4.17 -16.66 12.66
C VAL A 249 4.91 -17.86 13.26
N ARG A 250 5.09 -17.86 14.59
CA ARG A 250 5.73 -18.99 15.32
C ARG A 250 5.19 -20.32 14.84
N GLN A 251 6.08 -21.22 14.44
CA GLN A 251 5.74 -22.51 13.86
C GLN A 251 5.26 -23.48 14.94
N THR A 252 3.96 -23.64 15.05
CA THR A 252 3.29 -24.64 15.89
C THR A 252 2.66 -25.71 15.00
N SER A 253 2.27 -26.86 15.59
CA SER A 253 1.50 -27.88 14.86
C SER A 253 0.23 -27.30 14.23
N ARG A 254 -0.45 -26.39 14.94
CA ARG A 254 -1.63 -25.68 14.44
C ARG A 254 -1.29 -24.79 13.22
N THR A 255 -0.20 -24.05 13.28
CA THR A 255 0.23 -23.20 12.15
C THR A 255 0.60 -24.05 10.93
N ARG A 256 1.27 -25.19 11.13
CA ARG A 256 1.56 -26.16 10.06
C ARG A 256 0.29 -26.68 9.40
N ARG A 257 -0.72 -27.10 10.20
CA ARG A 257 -2.03 -27.54 9.67
C ARG A 257 -2.72 -26.46 8.85
N ARG A 258 -2.75 -25.20 9.33
CA ARG A 258 -3.31 -24.08 8.59
C ARG A 258 -2.61 -23.83 7.27
N ARG A 259 -1.28 -23.93 7.23
CA ARG A 259 -0.49 -23.83 5.99
C ARG A 259 -0.86 -24.95 5.01
N CYS A 260 -0.96 -26.20 5.48
CA CYS A 260 -1.39 -27.31 4.63
C CYS A 260 -2.79 -27.05 4.06
N THR A 261 -3.76 -26.61 4.87
CA THR A 261 -5.10 -26.28 4.39
C THR A 261 -5.09 -25.21 3.30
N ILE A 262 -4.39 -24.09 3.50
CA ILE A 262 -4.28 -23.03 2.48
C ILE A 262 -3.63 -23.56 1.19
N ARG A 263 -2.58 -24.36 1.29
CA ARG A 263 -1.93 -24.99 0.11
C ARG A 263 -2.88 -25.91 -0.64
N THR A 264 -3.63 -26.73 0.08
CA THR A 264 -4.62 -27.63 -0.53
C THR A 264 -5.71 -26.85 -1.25
N LEU A 265 -6.23 -25.78 -0.66
CA LEU A 265 -7.22 -24.91 -1.29
C LEU A 265 -6.65 -24.25 -2.57
N MET A 266 -5.41 -23.75 -2.51
CA MET A 266 -4.73 -23.18 -3.67
C MET A 266 -4.56 -24.19 -4.80
N ARG A 267 -4.08 -25.40 -4.49
CA ARG A 267 -3.91 -26.49 -5.47
C ARG A 267 -5.23 -26.90 -6.11
N ARG A 268 -6.27 -27.10 -5.31
CA ARG A 268 -7.60 -27.44 -5.83
C ARG A 268 -8.13 -26.39 -6.80
N ARG A 269 -7.79 -25.12 -6.58
CA ARG A 269 -8.33 -24.02 -7.39
C ARG A 269 -7.50 -23.72 -8.64
N TYR A 270 -6.20 -23.76 -8.55
CA TYR A 270 -5.28 -23.29 -9.59
C TYR A 270 -4.37 -24.38 -10.15
N GLY A 271 -4.48 -25.61 -9.65
CA GLY A 271 -3.60 -26.70 -10.05
C GLY A 271 -2.18 -26.61 -9.46
N ASP A 272 -1.39 -27.62 -9.73
CA ASP A 272 -0.02 -27.73 -9.19
C ASP A 272 0.99 -26.77 -9.85
N GLY A 273 0.74 -26.33 -11.08
CA GLY A 273 1.65 -25.44 -11.82
C GLY A 273 1.83 -24.08 -11.14
N VAL A 274 0.74 -23.45 -10.67
CA VAL A 274 0.80 -22.16 -9.94
C VAL A 274 1.53 -22.32 -8.59
N TYR A 275 1.37 -23.47 -7.95
CA TYR A 275 2.06 -23.76 -6.70
C TYR A 275 3.56 -23.94 -6.90
N ALA A 276 4.00 -24.51 -8.02
CA ALA A 276 5.40 -24.69 -8.36
C ALA A 276 6.11 -23.34 -8.62
N THR A 277 5.46 -22.43 -9.35
CA THR A 277 6.01 -21.08 -9.60
C THR A 277 6.16 -20.27 -8.32
N GLU A 278 5.21 -20.34 -7.38
CA GLU A 278 5.33 -19.69 -6.08
C GLU A 278 6.52 -20.26 -5.27
N ARG A 279 6.74 -21.57 -5.35
CA ARG A 279 7.87 -22.21 -4.66
C ARG A 279 9.22 -21.80 -5.26
N ALA A 280 9.30 -21.64 -6.57
CA ALA A 280 10.49 -21.17 -7.28
C ALA A 280 10.83 -19.73 -6.92
N SER A 281 9.84 -18.83 -6.93
CA SER A 281 10.02 -17.40 -6.59
C SER A 281 10.46 -17.14 -5.14
N ARG A 282 10.32 -18.13 -4.24
CA ARG A 282 10.79 -18.05 -2.85
C ARG A 282 12.21 -18.55 -2.65
N ARG A 283 12.76 -19.27 -3.62
CA ARG A 283 14.13 -19.79 -3.58
C ARG A 283 15.13 -18.85 -4.24
N ALA A 284 14.66 -18.00 -5.15
CA ALA A 284 15.38 -16.88 -5.74
C ALA A 284 15.32 -15.64 -4.82
#